data_dd28710bb3a70c1526a64a5fc09c7600
#
_entry.id   dd28710bb3a70c1526a64a5fc09c7600
#
_cell.length_a   1.000
_cell.length_b   1.000
_cell.length_c   1.000
_cell.angle_alpha   90.00
_cell.angle_beta   90.00
_cell.angle_gamma   90.00
#
_symmetry.space_group_name_H-M   'P 1'
#
loop_
_entity.id
_entity.type
_entity.pdbx_description
1 polymer ?
#
loop_
_entity_poly.entity_id
_entity_poly.type
_entity_poly.pdbx_seq_one_letter_code
_entity_poly.pdbx_strand_id
1 'polypeptide(L)'
;YKLFKTKDVRKDLQKIDLFKEKYEKLILNANNAVAKNQEVNFVHSGPSGDLFYSLAVIQKIAQTRKCNLFINVNKKFTYEYYKHNGDGYLMSDKNFDFIHPLLKKQKFLSIVKKHENENIDVDLDLFRELPWNNTFTSQKWFFHITGERTDLNLPYIFADYHPTFKNRIVIQRSFRFRNLYINYEFLKNYEDPLFVGMQDEFDDLKKQIPNLEYYDPKSFYETAQIIKSSRFFIGNSSACFSVAEGLKVPRLLEASPDFP
;
A
#
# COMPACT_ATOMS: atom_id res chain seq x y z
N TYR A 1 -12.83 -21.96 -27.46
CA TYR A 1 -13.58 -23.19 -27.08
C TYR A 1 -12.79 -24.14 -26.15
N LYS A 2 -11.45 -24.24 -26.26
CA LYS A 2 -10.60 -25.05 -25.36
C LYS A 2 -10.38 -24.39 -23.99
N LEU A 3 -10.34 -23.08 -23.92
CA LEU A 3 -10.12 -22.31 -22.68
C LEU A 3 -11.26 -22.52 -21.63
N PHE A 4 -12.50 -22.69 -22.09
CA PHE A 4 -13.65 -22.90 -21.19
C PHE A 4 -13.76 -24.31 -20.60
N LYS A 5 -12.88 -25.24 -20.97
CA LYS A 5 -12.88 -26.62 -20.46
C LYS A 5 -11.90 -26.86 -19.30
N THR A 6 -11.04 -25.92 -18.97
CA THR A 6 -10.10 -26.12 -17.88
C THR A 6 -10.81 -25.96 -16.52
N LYS A 7 -10.45 -26.81 -15.57
CA LYS A 7 -11.01 -26.82 -14.20
C LYS A 7 -10.86 -25.45 -13.50
N ASP A 8 -9.80 -24.73 -13.85
CA ASP A 8 -9.47 -23.44 -13.26
C ASP A 8 -10.38 -22.31 -13.77
N VAL A 9 -10.66 -22.27 -15.08
CA VAL A 9 -11.61 -21.30 -15.67
C VAL A 9 -13.03 -21.47 -15.11
N ARG A 10 -13.47 -22.73 -14.86
CA ARG A 10 -14.77 -22.96 -14.23
C ARG A 10 -14.80 -22.46 -12.78
N LYS A 11 -13.72 -22.65 -12.03
CA LYS A 11 -13.61 -22.11 -10.67
C LYS A 11 -13.64 -20.58 -10.65
N ASP A 12 -13.02 -19.95 -11.63
CA ASP A 12 -13.01 -18.50 -11.74
C ASP A 12 -14.38 -17.94 -12.12
N LEU A 13 -15.09 -18.61 -13.05
CA LEU A 13 -16.49 -18.27 -13.35
C LEU A 13 -17.40 -18.44 -12.13
N GLN A 14 -17.25 -19.54 -11.38
CA GLN A 14 -17.99 -19.73 -10.13
C GLN A 14 -17.69 -18.63 -9.09
N LYS A 15 -16.44 -18.18 -8.99
CA LYS A 15 -16.08 -17.05 -8.12
C LYS A 15 -16.75 -15.73 -8.57
N ILE A 16 -16.89 -15.52 -9.88
CA ILE A 16 -17.59 -14.35 -10.44
C ILE A 16 -19.08 -14.36 -10.06
N ASP A 17 -19.73 -15.52 -10.20
CA ASP A 17 -21.13 -15.66 -9.83
C ASP A 17 -21.33 -15.47 -8.32
N LEU A 18 -20.46 -16.08 -7.50
CA LEU A 18 -20.44 -15.88 -6.04
C LEU A 18 -20.16 -14.41 -5.67
N PHE A 19 -19.30 -13.73 -6.44
CA PHE A 19 -19.03 -12.32 -6.26
C PHE A 19 -20.29 -11.47 -6.48
N LYS A 20 -21.02 -11.71 -7.58
CA LYS A 20 -22.26 -10.97 -7.86
C LYS A 20 -23.28 -11.14 -6.73
N GLU A 21 -23.51 -12.37 -6.28
CA GLU A 21 -24.49 -12.65 -5.24
C GLU A 21 -24.10 -12.08 -3.87
N LYS A 22 -22.84 -12.19 -3.49
CA LYS A 22 -22.38 -11.88 -2.12
C LYS A 22 -21.83 -10.46 -1.98
N TYR A 23 -21.03 -10.01 -2.93
CA TYR A 23 -20.23 -8.79 -2.79
C TYR A 23 -20.85 -7.56 -3.45
N GLU A 24 -21.66 -7.72 -4.51
CA GLU A 24 -22.30 -6.60 -5.19
C GLU A 24 -23.18 -5.78 -4.22
N LYS A 25 -23.94 -6.47 -3.37
CA LYS A 25 -24.74 -5.81 -2.33
C LYS A 25 -23.88 -5.06 -1.31
N LEU A 26 -22.74 -5.61 -0.89
CA LEU A 26 -21.81 -4.98 0.05
C LEU A 26 -21.18 -3.74 -0.57
N ILE A 27 -20.76 -3.81 -1.82
CA ILE A 27 -20.23 -2.66 -2.58
C ILE A 27 -21.31 -1.57 -2.75
N LEU A 28 -22.53 -1.96 -3.09
CA LEU A 28 -23.64 -1.00 -3.21
C LEU A 28 -23.93 -0.31 -1.88
N ASN A 29 -23.89 -1.04 -0.77
CA ASN A 29 -24.05 -0.46 0.56
C ASN A 29 -22.93 0.52 0.89
N ALA A 30 -21.67 0.18 0.61
CA ALA A 30 -20.52 1.05 0.80
C ALA A 30 -20.64 2.34 -0.05
N ASN A 31 -21.00 2.22 -1.33
CA ASN A 31 -21.23 3.35 -2.23
C ASN A 31 -22.35 4.27 -1.67
N ASN A 32 -23.45 3.68 -1.20
CA ASN A 32 -24.57 4.42 -0.61
C ASN A 32 -24.17 5.14 0.68
N ALA A 33 -23.36 4.50 1.55
CA ALA A 33 -22.84 5.10 2.76
C ALA A 33 -21.97 6.32 2.43
N VAL A 34 -21.02 6.18 1.50
CA VAL A 34 -20.19 7.29 1.03
C VAL A 34 -21.03 8.44 0.46
N ALA A 35 -22.08 8.13 -0.32
CA ALA A 35 -22.92 9.15 -0.94
C ALA A 35 -23.80 9.91 0.07
N LYS A 36 -24.28 9.26 1.14
CA LYS A 36 -25.32 9.79 2.03
C LYS A 36 -24.79 10.25 3.39
N ASN A 37 -23.78 9.58 3.95
CA ASN A 37 -23.31 9.86 5.31
C ASN A 37 -22.44 11.12 5.34
N GLN A 38 -22.58 11.94 6.38
CA GLN A 38 -21.69 13.08 6.64
C GLN A 38 -20.36 12.65 7.25
N GLU A 39 -20.36 11.52 7.93
CA GLU A 39 -19.18 10.87 8.51
C GLU A 39 -19.10 9.43 8.00
N VAL A 40 -17.94 9.01 7.51
CA VAL A 40 -17.71 7.69 6.90
C VAL A 40 -16.59 6.99 7.64
N ASN A 41 -16.90 5.79 8.13
CA ASN A 41 -16.01 4.92 8.86
C ASN A 41 -15.46 3.83 7.92
N PHE A 42 -14.16 3.89 7.64
CA PHE A 42 -13.44 2.91 6.84
C PHE A 42 -12.73 1.90 7.74
N VAL A 43 -12.68 0.64 7.31
CA VAL A 43 -11.80 -0.37 7.92
C VAL A 43 -10.84 -0.97 6.88
N HIS A 44 -9.60 -1.27 7.30
CA HIS A 44 -8.58 -1.93 6.50
C HIS A 44 -7.69 -2.81 7.38
N SER A 45 -7.31 -4.00 6.90
CA SER A 45 -6.46 -4.94 7.68
C SER A 45 -4.98 -4.92 7.26
N GLY A 46 -4.56 -4.08 6.33
CA GLY A 46 -3.22 -4.14 5.75
C GLY A 46 -3.17 -5.07 4.52
N PRO A 47 -2.01 -5.45 3.96
CA PRO A 47 -0.68 -4.91 4.30
C PRO A 47 -0.55 -3.39 4.12
N SER A 48 0.50 -2.83 4.68
CA SER A 48 0.71 -1.38 4.70
C SER A 48 0.70 -0.73 3.31
N GLY A 49 1.20 -1.41 2.27
CA GLY A 49 1.20 -0.90 0.91
C GLY A 49 -0.22 -0.67 0.37
N ASP A 50 -1.11 -1.66 0.52
CA ASP A 50 -2.51 -1.56 0.10
C ASP A 50 -3.25 -0.50 0.90
N LEU A 51 -2.98 -0.43 2.21
CA LEU A 51 -3.53 0.61 3.07
C LEU A 51 -3.15 2.02 2.58
N PHE A 52 -1.89 2.23 2.23
CA PHE A 52 -1.46 3.54 1.70
C PHE A 52 -2.11 3.88 0.35
N TYR A 53 -2.34 2.89 -0.51
CA TYR A 53 -3.07 3.11 -1.76
C TYR A 53 -4.54 3.48 -1.53
N SER A 54 -5.18 3.00 -0.47
CA SER A 54 -6.56 3.36 -0.15
C SER A 54 -6.73 4.83 0.25
N LEU A 55 -5.65 5.48 0.72
CA LEU A 55 -5.67 6.89 1.11
C LEU A 55 -6.04 7.83 -0.05
N ALA A 56 -5.79 7.42 -1.30
CA ALA A 56 -6.16 8.21 -2.47
C ALA A 56 -7.66 8.48 -2.54
N VAL A 57 -8.47 7.44 -2.38
CA VAL A 57 -9.94 7.59 -2.41
C VAL A 57 -10.48 8.20 -1.12
N ILE A 58 -9.91 7.86 0.04
CA ILE A 58 -10.33 8.44 1.32
C ILE A 58 -10.11 9.96 1.31
N GLN A 59 -8.95 10.43 0.81
CA GLN A 59 -8.69 11.86 0.68
C GLN A 59 -9.72 12.56 -0.23
N LYS A 60 -10.14 11.91 -1.31
CA LYS A 60 -11.18 12.43 -2.20
C LYS A 60 -12.51 12.60 -1.47
N ILE A 61 -12.93 11.57 -0.74
CA ILE A 61 -14.18 11.57 0.04
C ILE A 61 -14.12 12.64 1.15
N ALA A 62 -12.95 12.79 1.77
CA ALA A 62 -12.74 13.76 2.85
C ALA A 62 -12.86 15.24 2.42
N GLN A 63 -12.92 15.53 1.13
CA GLN A 63 -13.22 16.89 0.65
C GLN A 63 -14.64 17.36 1.01
N THR A 64 -15.55 16.42 1.25
CA THR A 64 -16.97 16.70 1.51
C THR A 64 -17.53 15.94 2.72
N ARG A 65 -16.79 15.01 3.29
CA ARG A 65 -17.21 14.13 4.38
C ARG A 65 -16.14 14.08 5.47
N LYS A 66 -16.56 13.83 6.70
CA LYS A 66 -15.62 13.46 7.77
C LYS A 66 -15.23 11.99 7.60
N CYS A 67 -13.94 11.69 7.55
CA CYS A 67 -13.43 10.33 7.31
C CYS A 67 -12.65 9.82 8.50
N ASN A 68 -13.01 8.62 8.97
CA ASN A 68 -12.30 7.88 10.01
C ASN A 68 -11.74 6.59 9.44
N LEU A 69 -10.53 6.21 9.85
CA LEU A 69 -9.86 4.99 9.40
C LEU A 69 -9.53 4.10 10.59
N PHE A 70 -10.12 2.92 10.61
CA PHE A 70 -9.93 1.90 11.62
C PHE A 70 -9.09 0.76 11.04
N ILE A 71 -8.12 0.26 11.82
CA ILE A 71 -7.20 -0.78 11.36
C ILE A 71 -7.46 -2.06 12.12
N ASN A 72 -7.84 -3.11 11.40
CA ASN A 72 -7.91 -4.46 11.94
C ASN A 72 -6.51 -5.03 12.10
N VAL A 73 -5.99 -5.03 13.30
CA VAL A 73 -4.70 -5.64 13.62
C VAL A 73 -4.86 -7.15 13.89
N ASN A 74 -3.77 -7.88 13.70
CA ASN A 74 -3.66 -9.32 14.01
C ASN A 74 -4.65 -10.22 13.24
N LYS A 75 -5.18 -9.73 12.11
CA LYS A 75 -5.93 -10.57 11.18
C LYS A 75 -4.97 -11.49 10.45
N LYS A 76 -5.13 -12.79 10.66
CA LYS A 76 -4.34 -13.81 9.95
C LYS A 76 -4.66 -13.77 8.47
N PHE A 77 -3.67 -13.97 7.63
CA PHE A 77 -3.97 -14.15 6.23
C PHE A 77 -4.40 -15.57 5.91
N THR A 78 -5.34 -15.64 4.98
CA THR A 78 -5.89 -16.90 4.47
C THR A 78 -5.28 -17.28 3.12
N TYR A 79 -4.51 -16.39 2.48
CA TYR A 79 -3.95 -16.57 1.15
C TYR A 79 -2.48 -16.96 1.22
N GLU A 80 -2.08 -18.01 0.51
CA GLU A 80 -0.66 -18.44 0.40
C GLU A 80 0.28 -17.33 -0.03
N TYR A 81 -0.23 -16.40 -0.82
CA TYR A 81 0.43 -15.23 -1.31
C TYR A 81 1.04 -14.32 -0.24
N TYR A 82 0.45 -14.26 0.95
CA TYR A 82 0.94 -13.45 2.06
C TYR A 82 1.81 -14.21 3.06
N LYS A 83 2.15 -15.46 2.81
CA LYS A 83 3.00 -16.29 3.71
C LYS A 83 4.38 -15.69 4.01
N HIS A 84 4.78 -14.66 3.27
CA HIS A 84 6.05 -13.98 3.45
C HIS A 84 6.06 -12.85 4.50
N ASN A 85 4.92 -12.51 5.08
CA ASN A 85 4.91 -11.63 6.24
C ASN A 85 5.31 -12.46 7.47
N GLY A 86 6.49 -12.24 8.01
CA GLY A 86 7.13 -13.13 8.97
C GLY A 86 6.37 -13.39 10.27
N ASP A 87 5.35 -12.58 10.61
CA ASP A 87 4.51 -12.75 11.79
C ASP A 87 3.16 -13.43 11.52
N GLY A 88 2.84 -13.75 10.25
CA GLY A 88 1.59 -14.41 9.87
C GLY A 88 0.34 -13.53 9.88
N TYR A 89 0.48 -12.22 10.01
CA TYR A 89 -0.62 -11.26 10.03
C TYR A 89 -0.57 -10.29 8.84
N LEU A 90 -1.73 -9.81 8.39
CA LEU A 90 -1.83 -8.73 7.39
C LEU A 90 -1.25 -7.42 7.96
N MET A 91 -1.55 -7.15 9.23
CA MET A 91 -1.05 -6.02 10.02
C MET A 91 -0.90 -6.50 11.47
N SER A 92 0.32 -6.57 11.98
CA SER A 92 0.56 -6.82 13.40
C SER A 92 0.48 -5.52 14.21
N ASP A 93 0.37 -5.63 15.55
CA ASP A 93 0.43 -4.46 16.42
C ASP A 93 1.70 -3.64 16.21
N LYS A 94 2.85 -4.32 16.09
CA LYS A 94 4.14 -3.66 15.82
C LYS A 94 4.13 -2.89 14.50
N ASN A 95 3.56 -3.48 13.45
CA ASN A 95 3.47 -2.81 12.14
C ASN A 95 2.50 -1.64 12.19
N PHE A 96 1.38 -1.76 12.90
CA PHE A 96 0.47 -0.64 13.13
C PHE A 96 1.18 0.51 13.85
N ASP A 97 1.87 0.25 14.96
CA ASP A 97 2.57 1.28 15.73
C ASP A 97 3.64 1.99 14.87
N PHE A 98 4.28 1.28 13.95
CA PHE A 98 5.26 1.84 13.04
C PHE A 98 4.64 2.75 11.95
N ILE A 99 3.46 2.38 11.39
CA ILE A 99 2.79 3.18 10.34
C ILE A 99 1.86 4.27 10.89
N HIS A 100 1.34 4.11 12.11
CA HIS A 100 0.36 5.02 12.71
C HIS A 100 0.79 6.50 12.71
N PRO A 101 2.07 6.85 13.01
CA PRO A 101 2.51 8.23 12.93
C PRO A 101 2.32 8.88 11.55
N LEU A 102 2.51 8.14 10.45
CA LEU A 102 2.25 8.65 9.10
C LEU A 102 0.76 8.85 8.87
N LEU A 103 -0.07 7.88 9.25
CA LEU A 103 -1.52 7.96 9.07
C LEU A 103 -2.10 9.13 9.87
N LYS A 104 -1.67 9.32 11.11
CA LYS A 104 -2.10 10.42 12.00
C LYS A 104 -1.75 11.82 11.46
N LYS A 105 -0.72 11.92 10.63
CA LYS A 105 -0.32 13.18 9.97
C LYS A 105 -1.21 13.54 8.77
N GLN A 106 -2.04 12.62 8.29
CA GLN A 106 -2.93 12.91 7.17
C GLN A 106 -4.13 13.73 7.68
N LYS A 107 -4.12 15.04 7.43
CA LYS A 107 -5.13 16.00 7.96
C LYS A 107 -6.56 15.71 7.49
N PHE A 108 -6.74 14.92 6.45
CA PHE A 108 -8.04 14.51 5.94
C PHE A 108 -8.65 13.32 6.70
N LEU A 109 -7.88 12.68 7.61
CA LEU A 109 -8.36 11.65 8.52
C LEU A 109 -8.68 12.29 9.87
N SER A 110 -9.95 12.18 10.32
CA SER A 110 -10.38 12.72 11.62
C SER A 110 -9.97 11.82 12.77
N ILE A 111 -10.12 10.51 12.59
CA ILE A 111 -9.72 9.48 13.54
C ILE A 111 -8.90 8.42 12.81
N VAL A 112 -7.80 8.02 13.42
CA VAL A 112 -7.02 6.84 13.01
C VAL A 112 -6.68 6.04 14.26
N LYS A 113 -7.20 4.83 14.37
CA LYS A 113 -6.92 3.91 15.49
C LYS A 113 -7.12 2.45 15.11
N LYS A 114 -6.77 1.54 16.02
CA LYS A 114 -7.15 0.13 15.90
C LYS A 114 -8.66 -0.01 15.95
N HIS A 115 -9.20 -0.91 15.13
CA HIS A 115 -10.63 -1.23 15.15
C HIS A 115 -10.95 -2.06 16.41
N GLU A 116 -11.99 -1.67 17.10
CA GLU A 116 -12.51 -2.36 18.28
C GLU A 116 -13.97 -2.80 18.03
N ASN A 117 -14.91 -1.88 18.16
CA ASN A 117 -16.34 -2.14 18.04
C ASN A 117 -17.07 -1.05 17.24
N GLU A 118 -16.36 -0.26 16.46
CA GLU A 118 -16.95 0.81 15.66
C GLU A 118 -17.84 0.24 14.55
N ASN A 119 -18.95 0.92 14.30
CA ASN A 119 -19.76 0.65 13.12
C ASN A 119 -18.96 1.04 11.87
N ILE A 120 -18.82 0.14 10.94
CA ILE A 120 -18.07 0.33 9.69
C ILE A 120 -19.03 0.54 8.53
N ASP A 121 -18.83 1.62 7.80
CA ASP A 121 -19.58 1.95 6.59
C ASP A 121 -18.95 1.32 5.34
N VAL A 122 -17.62 1.28 5.29
CA VAL A 122 -16.86 0.82 4.13
C VAL A 122 -15.75 -0.15 4.58
N ASP A 123 -15.89 -1.42 4.22
CA ASP A 123 -14.83 -2.42 4.37
C ASP A 123 -13.93 -2.41 3.12
N LEU A 124 -12.75 -1.81 3.25
CA LEU A 124 -11.77 -1.74 2.17
C LEU A 124 -11.11 -3.10 1.89
N ASP A 125 -11.18 -4.06 2.82
CA ASP A 125 -10.66 -5.43 2.61
C ASP A 125 -11.45 -6.20 1.54
N LEU A 126 -12.63 -5.74 1.16
CA LEU A 126 -13.43 -6.32 0.08
C LEU A 126 -12.64 -6.48 -1.23
N PHE A 127 -11.60 -5.65 -1.47
CA PHE A 127 -10.78 -5.80 -2.68
C PHE A 127 -10.07 -7.15 -2.77
N ARG A 128 -9.81 -7.83 -1.64
CA ARG A 128 -9.17 -9.16 -1.61
C ARG A 128 -10.11 -10.29 -1.96
N GLU A 129 -11.39 -10.05 -1.78
CA GLU A 129 -12.43 -11.03 -2.08
C GLU A 129 -12.84 -11.00 -3.56
N LEU A 130 -12.40 -9.96 -4.30
CA LEU A 130 -12.74 -9.78 -5.70
C LEU A 130 -11.96 -10.79 -6.57
N PRO A 131 -12.61 -11.48 -7.51
CA PRO A 131 -11.98 -12.49 -8.35
C PRO A 131 -10.94 -11.92 -9.33
N TRP A 132 -10.87 -10.60 -9.44
CA TRP A 132 -10.05 -9.86 -10.39
C TRP A 132 -8.95 -9.01 -9.73
N ASN A 133 -8.52 -9.37 -8.51
CA ASN A 133 -7.49 -8.60 -7.81
C ASN A 133 -6.19 -8.46 -8.62
N ASN A 134 -5.93 -9.37 -9.56
CA ASN A 134 -4.76 -9.35 -10.44
C ASN A 134 -4.95 -8.52 -11.73
N THR A 135 -6.14 -8.02 -12.02
CA THR A 135 -6.43 -7.26 -13.25
C THR A 135 -6.44 -5.75 -13.07
N PHE A 136 -6.58 -5.30 -11.82
CA PHE A 136 -6.56 -3.87 -11.49
C PHE A 136 -5.57 -3.59 -10.38
N THR A 137 -5.06 -2.35 -10.36
CA THR A 137 -4.30 -1.86 -9.20
C THR A 137 -5.23 -1.73 -7.99
N SER A 138 -4.69 -1.89 -6.78
CA SER A 138 -5.46 -1.75 -5.53
C SER A 138 -6.26 -0.45 -5.50
N GLN A 139 -5.71 0.67 -6.00
CA GLN A 139 -6.39 1.96 -6.06
C GLN A 139 -7.70 1.91 -6.87
N LYS A 140 -7.71 1.24 -8.02
CA LYS A 140 -8.92 1.11 -8.85
C LYS A 140 -9.99 0.27 -8.18
N TRP A 141 -9.60 -0.73 -7.40
CA TRP A 141 -10.53 -1.50 -6.60
C TRP A 141 -11.17 -0.67 -5.50
N PHE A 142 -10.41 0.18 -4.82
CA PHE A 142 -10.95 1.10 -3.83
C PHE A 142 -11.93 2.10 -4.46
N PHE A 143 -11.70 2.55 -5.70
CA PHE A 143 -12.67 3.37 -6.43
C PHE A 143 -13.97 2.61 -6.70
N HIS A 144 -13.88 1.35 -7.05
CA HIS A 144 -15.06 0.51 -7.27
C HIS A 144 -15.84 0.28 -5.97
N ILE A 145 -15.15 -0.03 -4.86
CA ILE A 145 -15.77 -0.26 -3.55
C ILE A 145 -16.48 1.00 -3.03
N THR A 146 -15.90 2.17 -3.23
CA THR A 146 -16.43 3.43 -2.67
C THR A 146 -17.36 4.17 -3.62
N GLY A 147 -17.36 3.85 -4.92
CA GLY A 147 -18.07 4.61 -5.95
C GLY A 147 -17.42 5.95 -6.32
N GLU A 148 -16.32 6.32 -5.64
CA GLU A 148 -15.63 7.58 -5.86
C GLU A 148 -14.34 7.38 -6.68
N ARG A 149 -13.95 8.41 -7.42
CA ARG A 149 -12.71 8.43 -8.22
C ARG A 149 -11.91 9.68 -7.92
N THR A 150 -10.58 9.54 -7.96
CA THR A 150 -9.67 10.68 -7.82
C THR A 150 -8.63 10.68 -8.94
N ASP A 151 -8.06 11.85 -9.19
CA ASP A 151 -6.92 11.98 -10.08
C ASP A 151 -5.66 11.43 -9.39
N LEU A 152 -5.20 10.28 -9.86
CA LEU A 152 -4.00 9.63 -9.34
C LEU A 152 -2.69 10.35 -9.71
N ASN A 153 -2.71 11.44 -10.49
CA ASN A 153 -1.53 12.28 -10.71
C ASN A 153 -1.30 13.24 -9.53
N LEU A 154 -2.31 13.48 -8.69
CA LEU A 154 -2.20 14.35 -7.53
C LEU A 154 -1.68 13.59 -6.30
N PRO A 155 -0.93 14.25 -5.40
CA PRO A 155 -0.50 13.64 -4.15
C PRO A 155 -1.70 13.36 -3.23
N TYR A 156 -1.65 12.21 -2.56
CA TYR A 156 -2.65 11.77 -1.58
C TYR A 156 -2.04 11.29 -0.26
N ILE A 157 -0.72 11.36 -0.14
CA ILE A 157 0.03 11.23 1.11
C ILE A 157 0.83 12.50 1.31
N PHE A 158 0.86 12.99 2.55
CA PHE A 158 1.55 14.22 2.92
C PHE A 158 2.55 13.96 4.04
N ALA A 159 3.75 14.47 3.86
CA ALA A 159 4.81 14.45 4.85
C ALA A 159 5.61 15.75 4.76
N ASP A 160 6.22 16.15 5.87
CA ASP A 160 7.20 17.24 5.88
C ASP A 160 8.52 16.76 5.26
N TYR A 161 9.41 17.68 4.92
CA TYR A 161 10.77 17.34 4.50
C TYR A 161 11.59 16.85 5.69
N HIS A 162 12.46 15.85 5.45
CA HIS A 162 13.39 15.40 6.48
C HIS A 162 14.47 16.49 6.74
N PRO A 163 14.82 16.77 7.98
CA PRO A 163 15.78 17.85 8.27
C PRO A 163 17.18 17.57 7.73
N THR A 164 17.63 16.33 7.76
CA THR A 164 19.01 15.91 7.44
C THR A 164 19.15 15.37 6.02
N PHE A 165 18.32 14.38 5.65
CA PHE A 165 18.44 13.69 4.36
C PHE A 165 17.70 14.48 3.28
N LYS A 166 18.45 15.21 2.47
CA LYS A 166 17.90 16.03 1.36
C LYS A 166 18.61 15.69 0.06
N ASN A 167 17.83 15.68 -1.02
CA ASN A 167 18.31 15.55 -2.40
C ASN A 167 19.15 14.29 -2.69
N ARG A 168 18.93 13.21 -1.95
CA ARG A 168 19.62 11.93 -2.12
C ARG A 168 18.84 10.99 -3.04
N ILE A 169 19.51 9.98 -3.59
CA ILE A 169 18.84 8.82 -4.17
C ILE A 169 18.49 7.89 -3.01
N VAL A 170 17.19 7.71 -2.76
CA VAL A 170 16.69 6.83 -1.70
C VAL A 170 16.29 5.50 -2.31
N ILE A 171 16.73 4.40 -1.70
CA ILE A 171 16.54 3.06 -2.20
C ILE A 171 15.87 2.21 -1.12
N GLN A 172 14.86 1.42 -1.53
CA GLN A 172 14.30 0.35 -0.73
C GLN A 172 14.05 -0.85 -1.63
N ARG A 173 14.66 -1.99 -1.31
CA ARG A 173 14.58 -3.21 -2.12
C ARG A 173 14.35 -4.40 -1.21
N SER A 174 13.08 -4.72 -0.96
CA SER A 174 12.73 -5.89 -0.15
C SER A 174 13.06 -7.20 -0.88
N PHE A 175 13.33 -8.26 -0.13
CA PHE A 175 13.55 -9.60 -0.72
C PHE A 175 12.32 -10.10 -1.48
N ARG A 176 11.14 -9.72 -1.03
CA ARG A 176 9.89 -10.02 -1.71
C ARG A 176 9.76 -9.17 -2.99
N PHE A 177 9.29 -9.75 -4.06
CA PHE A 177 9.05 -9.08 -5.36
C PHE A 177 10.30 -8.50 -6.02
N ARG A 178 11.47 -9.08 -5.76
CA ARG A 178 12.68 -8.73 -6.50
C ARG A 178 12.61 -9.21 -7.93
N ASN A 179 13.16 -8.40 -8.81
CA ASN A 179 13.55 -8.83 -10.14
C ASN A 179 15.03 -9.24 -10.12
N LEU A 180 15.29 -10.54 -10.16
CA LEU A 180 16.65 -11.07 -10.10
C LEU A 180 17.51 -10.75 -11.33
N TYR A 181 16.88 -10.27 -12.41
CA TYR A 181 17.59 -9.85 -13.62
C TYR A 181 18.06 -8.38 -13.57
N ILE A 182 17.69 -7.63 -12.53
CA ILE A 182 18.09 -6.23 -12.37
C ILE A 182 19.34 -6.17 -11.48
N ASN A 183 20.41 -5.57 -12.04
CA ASN A 183 21.62 -5.22 -11.32
C ASN A 183 21.58 -3.72 -10.95
N TYR A 184 21.94 -3.40 -9.71
CA TYR A 184 21.93 -2.05 -9.16
C TYR A 184 23.34 -1.39 -9.17
N GLU A 185 24.36 -2.03 -9.75
CA GLU A 185 25.72 -1.50 -9.78
C GLU A 185 25.85 -0.12 -10.43
N PHE A 186 24.92 0.25 -11.32
CA PHE A 186 24.92 1.60 -11.92
C PHE A 186 24.84 2.71 -10.88
N LEU A 187 24.29 2.43 -9.70
CA LEU A 187 24.14 3.40 -8.60
C LEU A 187 25.47 3.71 -7.89
N LYS A 188 26.51 2.88 -8.05
CA LYS A 188 27.84 3.15 -7.47
C LYS A 188 28.49 4.45 -7.98
N ASN A 189 28.04 4.94 -9.15
CA ASN A 189 28.54 6.14 -9.78
C ASN A 189 27.84 7.43 -9.29
N TYR A 190 26.81 7.28 -8.44
CA TYR A 190 26.10 8.41 -7.86
C TYR A 190 26.59 8.70 -6.44
N GLU A 191 26.64 9.96 -6.10
CA GLU A 191 26.97 10.38 -4.74
C GLU A 191 25.81 10.05 -3.79
N ASP A 192 26.16 9.58 -2.60
CA ASP A 192 25.28 9.44 -1.43
C ASP A 192 23.97 8.64 -1.64
N PRO A 193 23.98 7.43 -2.25
CA PRO A 193 22.80 6.59 -2.25
C PRO A 193 22.47 6.15 -0.82
N LEU A 194 21.20 6.30 -0.42
CA LEU A 194 20.71 6.01 0.92
C LEU A 194 19.71 4.84 0.89
N PHE A 195 19.96 3.81 1.65
CA PHE A 195 19.02 2.72 1.84
C PHE A 195 18.16 2.93 3.09
N VAL A 196 16.85 2.72 2.94
CA VAL A 196 15.88 2.68 4.04
C VAL A 196 15.12 1.36 3.98
N GLY A 197 15.19 0.56 5.04
CA GLY A 197 14.59 -0.77 5.05
C GLY A 197 15.22 -1.67 6.10
N MET A 198 15.17 -2.98 5.88
CA MET A 198 15.73 -3.95 6.80
C MET A 198 17.24 -4.08 6.61
N GLN A 199 17.97 -4.38 7.70
CA GLN A 199 19.43 -4.48 7.68
C GLN A 199 19.93 -5.57 6.71
N ASP A 200 19.29 -6.72 6.69
CA ASP A 200 19.64 -7.84 5.81
C ASP A 200 19.45 -7.52 4.32
N GLU A 201 18.42 -6.74 3.99
CA GLU A 201 18.17 -6.23 2.64
C GLU A 201 19.24 -5.21 2.21
N PHE A 202 19.68 -4.36 3.16
CA PHE A 202 20.80 -3.45 2.95
C PHE A 202 22.10 -4.20 2.73
N ASP A 203 22.44 -5.17 3.60
CA ASP A 203 23.68 -5.93 3.53
C ASP A 203 23.83 -6.67 2.20
N ASP A 204 22.69 -7.12 1.64
CA ASP A 204 22.69 -7.75 0.33
C ASP A 204 22.93 -6.73 -0.80
N LEU A 205 22.29 -5.58 -0.77
CA LEU A 205 22.42 -4.56 -1.81
C LEU A 205 23.77 -3.83 -1.73
N LYS A 206 24.34 -3.69 -0.53
CA LYS A 206 25.68 -3.13 -0.28
C LYS A 206 26.78 -3.81 -1.08
N LYS A 207 26.63 -5.11 -1.39
CA LYS A 207 27.56 -5.87 -2.24
C LYS A 207 27.66 -5.32 -3.66
N GLN A 208 26.59 -4.73 -4.17
CA GLN A 208 26.52 -4.14 -5.51
C GLN A 208 26.85 -2.63 -5.49
N ILE A 209 26.57 -1.95 -4.38
CA ILE A 209 26.74 -0.50 -4.23
C ILE A 209 27.63 -0.22 -3.00
N PRO A 210 28.96 -0.24 -3.16
CA PRO A 210 29.89 -0.11 -2.02
C PRO A 210 29.77 1.21 -1.23
N ASN A 211 29.30 2.30 -1.85
CA ASN A 211 29.07 3.61 -1.24
C ASN A 211 27.65 3.79 -0.70
N LEU A 212 26.81 2.73 -0.69
CA LEU A 212 25.46 2.79 -0.12
C LEU A 212 25.52 3.05 1.39
N GLU A 213 24.79 4.02 1.88
CA GLU A 213 24.58 4.28 3.30
C GLU A 213 23.29 3.62 3.77
N TYR A 214 23.25 3.26 5.05
CA TYR A 214 22.08 2.69 5.70
C TYR A 214 21.48 3.65 6.72
N TYR A 215 20.18 3.73 6.75
CA TYR A 215 19.45 4.39 7.81
C TYR A 215 18.22 3.59 8.23
N ASP A 216 18.05 3.42 9.55
CA ASP A 216 16.92 2.74 10.18
C ASP A 216 15.90 3.77 10.72
N PRO A 217 14.82 4.06 9.98
CA PRO A 217 13.81 5.03 10.42
C PRO A 217 13.07 4.57 11.67
N LYS A 218 12.76 5.49 12.57
CA LYS A 218 12.03 5.21 13.82
C LYS A 218 10.53 5.01 13.64
N SER A 219 10.00 5.45 12.50
CA SER A 219 8.59 5.29 12.14
C SER A 219 8.42 5.39 10.63
N PHE A 220 7.27 4.95 10.14
CA PHE A 220 6.95 5.12 8.72
C PHE A 220 6.74 6.59 8.33
N TYR A 221 6.46 7.49 9.30
CA TYR A 221 6.42 8.91 9.03
C TYR A 221 7.82 9.45 8.69
N GLU A 222 8.83 9.06 9.44
CA GLU A 222 10.22 9.42 9.14
C GLU A 222 10.67 8.83 7.78
N THR A 223 10.30 7.59 7.48
CA THR A 223 10.50 7.01 6.15
C THR A 223 9.87 7.88 5.05
N ALA A 224 8.63 8.33 5.26
CA ALA A 224 7.94 9.19 4.31
C ALA A 224 8.62 10.57 4.17
N GLN A 225 9.16 11.13 5.25
CA GLN A 225 9.93 12.38 5.21
C GLN A 225 11.22 12.21 4.39
N ILE A 226 11.94 11.11 4.56
CA ILE A 226 13.15 10.79 3.79
C ILE A 226 12.81 10.65 2.31
N ILE A 227 11.75 9.88 1.99
CA ILE A 227 11.27 9.70 0.61
C ILE A 227 10.84 11.05 0.02
N LYS A 228 10.11 11.88 0.78
CA LYS A 228 9.68 13.22 0.35
C LYS A 228 10.85 14.13 0.02
N SER A 229 11.94 13.99 0.75
CA SER A 229 13.15 14.80 0.61
C SER A 229 14.12 14.27 -0.45
N SER A 230 13.84 13.09 -1.03
CA SER A 230 14.72 12.49 -2.01
C SER A 230 14.70 13.25 -3.34
N ARG A 231 15.82 13.26 -4.04
CA ARG A 231 15.88 13.63 -5.44
C ARG A 231 15.16 12.61 -6.32
N PHE A 232 15.29 11.33 -5.94
CA PHE A 232 14.72 10.21 -6.64
C PHE A 232 14.56 9.01 -5.70
N PHE A 233 13.46 8.28 -5.81
CA PHE A 233 13.23 7.04 -5.07
C PHE A 233 13.31 5.83 -6.01
N ILE A 234 13.99 4.77 -5.59
CA ILE A 234 14.04 3.50 -6.32
C ILE A 234 13.58 2.39 -5.38
N GLY A 235 12.66 1.56 -5.81
CA GLY A 235 12.23 0.42 -5.01
C GLY A 235 11.39 -0.58 -5.78
N ASN A 236 11.24 -1.76 -5.19
CA ASN A 236 10.32 -2.76 -5.69
C ASN A 236 8.92 -2.58 -5.07
N SER A 237 7.97 -3.45 -5.45
CA SER A 237 6.59 -3.38 -4.97
C SER A 237 6.52 -3.57 -3.45
N SER A 238 6.48 -2.47 -2.72
CA SER A 238 6.56 -2.42 -1.25
C SER A 238 5.75 -1.24 -0.69
N ALA A 239 5.58 -1.20 0.63
CA ALA A 239 4.93 -0.08 1.31
C ALA A 239 5.66 1.26 1.08
N CYS A 240 7.00 1.25 0.98
CA CYS A 240 7.79 2.45 0.67
C CYS A 240 7.48 2.96 -0.75
N PHE A 241 7.32 2.05 -1.72
CA PHE A 241 6.93 2.45 -3.08
C PHE A 241 5.51 3.05 -3.10
N SER A 242 4.57 2.48 -2.34
CA SER A 242 3.21 3.03 -2.21
C SER A 242 3.23 4.45 -1.63
N VAL A 243 4.11 4.71 -0.67
CA VAL A 243 4.29 6.07 -0.11
C VAL A 243 4.96 7.00 -1.11
N ALA A 244 5.99 6.57 -1.84
CA ALA A 244 6.62 7.36 -2.90
C ALA A 244 5.61 7.72 -4.00
N GLU A 245 4.71 6.78 -4.34
CA GLU A 245 3.57 7.02 -5.24
C GLU A 245 2.61 8.05 -4.65
N GLY A 246 2.23 7.92 -3.39
CA GLY A 246 1.31 8.85 -2.73
C GLY A 246 1.86 10.27 -2.56
N LEU A 247 3.15 10.41 -2.36
CA LEU A 247 3.88 11.69 -2.25
C LEU A 247 4.16 12.34 -3.62
N LYS A 248 4.03 11.57 -4.72
CA LYS A 248 4.38 11.99 -6.09
C LYS A 248 5.83 12.46 -6.26
N VAL A 249 6.75 11.81 -5.55
CA VAL A 249 8.18 12.03 -5.79
C VAL A 249 8.62 11.32 -7.07
N PRO A 250 9.67 11.82 -7.77
CA PRO A 250 10.29 11.09 -8.87
C PRO A 250 10.71 9.70 -8.41
N ARG A 251 10.30 8.64 -9.14
CA ARG A 251 10.52 7.27 -8.69
C ARG A 251 10.64 6.27 -9.82
N LEU A 252 11.33 5.17 -9.53
CA LEU A 252 11.47 4.02 -10.42
C LEU A 252 11.02 2.76 -9.70
N LEU A 253 10.08 2.02 -10.32
CA LEU A 253 9.65 0.72 -9.83
C LEU A 253 10.52 -0.38 -10.43
N GLU A 254 11.16 -1.16 -9.56
CA GLU A 254 11.64 -2.49 -9.92
C GLU A 254 10.43 -3.44 -10.00
N ALA A 255 9.96 -3.70 -11.21
CA ALA A 255 8.85 -4.62 -11.42
C ALA A 255 9.34 -6.07 -11.31
N SER A 256 8.63 -6.88 -10.53
CA SER A 256 8.88 -8.33 -10.48
C SER A 256 8.31 -8.99 -11.74
N PRO A 257 9.05 -9.93 -12.38
CA PRO A 257 8.51 -10.68 -13.53
C PRO A 257 7.40 -11.67 -13.11
N ASP A 258 7.39 -12.07 -11.84
CA ASP A 258 6.45 -13.06 -11.30
C ASP A 258 5.20 -12.39 -10.70
N PHE A 259 5.17 -11.06 -10.71
CA PHE A 259 4.11 -10.30 -10.06
C PHE A 259 3.81 -9.01 -10.80
N PRO A 260 2.58 -8.86 -11.34
CA PRO A 260 2.18 -7.65 -12.06
C PRO A 260 2.03 -6.43 -11.14
#